data_4dd4e68a3288eb0b811f98086b24aed4
#
_entry.id   4dd4e68a3288eb0b811f98086b24aed4
#
_cell.length_a   1.000
_cell.length_b   1.000
_cell.length_c   1.000
_cell.angle_alpha   90.00
_cell.angle_beta   90.00
_cell.angle_gamma   90.00
#
_symmetry.space_group_name_H-M   'P 1'
#
loop_
_entity.id
_entity.type
_entity.pdbx_description
1 polymer ?
#
loop_
_entity_poly.entity_id
_entity_poly.type
_entity_poly.pdbx_seq_one_letter_code
_entity_poly.pdbx_strand_id
1 'polypeptide(L)'
;AGRPERFKLWPSRSDRSAFEFAMDRTGSHPGDHLIVEAHEFFRTEVGNWLEGVVDEGEEAAGDEQARVAALADVVQSRLYVVAINLTGHDDDQVIFETLNDRGTPLLKADLIKNWIFQVGEQVHADVDSWPEKYWADFDDTWWRDEITQGRHLRSRIDIFLQYWLTMRRREEVLTDEVFREFVTYAKP
;
A
#
# COMPACT_ATOMS: atom_id res chain seq x y z
N ALA A 1 11.93 -5.61 20.45
CA ALA A 1 11.76 -5.21 19.05
C ALA A 1 11.60 -6.47 18.20
N GLY A 2 10.40 -6.68 17.68
CA GLY A 2 10.13 -7.80 16.78
C GLY A 2 10.98 -7.66 15.52
N ARG A 3 11.57 -8.76 15.07
CA ARG A 3 12.34 -8.74 13.82
C ARG A 3 11.36 -8.78 12.66
N PRO A 4 11.50 -7.91 11.62
CA PRO A 4 10.66 -7.93 10.43
C PRO A 4 10.60 -9.32 9.76
N GLU A 5 11.68 -10.10 9.87
CA GLU A 5 11.81 -11.44 9.27
C GLU A 5 10.80 -12.46 9.81
N ARG A 6 10.19 -12.20 10.94
CA ARG A 6 9.16 -13.10 11.49
C ARG A 6 7.85 -13.05 10.68
N PHE A 7 7.59 -11.93 10.02
CA PHE A 7 6.45 -11.76 9.13
C PHE A 7 6.83 -12.06 7.68
N LYS A 8 5.96 -12.73 6.94
CA LYS A 8 6.15 -13.00 5.50
C LYS A 8 5.89 -11.77 4.63
N LEU A 9 5.11 -10.83 5.14
CA LEU A 9 4.84 -9.52 4.55
C LEU A 9 5.21 -8.46 5.59
N TRP A 10 5.72 -7.33 5.11
CA TRP A 10 6.03 -6.20 5.97
C TRP A 10 5.47 -4.94 5.32
N PRO A 11 4.55 -4.23 5.99
CA PRO A 11 3.89 -3.08 5.41
C PRO A 11 4.78 -1.83 5.39
N SER A 12 4.23 -0.74 4.84
CA SER A 12 4.84 0.58 4.91
C SER A 12 5.07 1.03 6.35
N ARG A 13 5.95 1.99 6.57
CA ARG A 13 6.31 2.43 7.93
C ARG A 13 5.11 2.90 8.75
N SER A 14 4.21 3.66 8.13
CA SER A 14 3.00 4.16 8.77
C SER A 14 2.12 3.05 9.34
N ASP A 15 2.14 1.88 8.72
CA ASP A 15 1.22 0.80 9.00
C ASP A 15 1.81 -0.30 9.89
N ARG A 16 3.12 -0.23 10.19
CA ARG A 16 3.83 -1.29 10.92
C ARG A 16 3.26 -1.55 12.31
N SER A 17 2.97 -0.50 13.07
CA SER A 17 2.40 -0.64 14.42
C SER A 17 1.02 -1.28 14.39
N ALA A 18 0.19 -0.88 13.44
CA ALA A 18 -1.14 -1.46 13.25
C ALA A 18 -1.05 -2.92 12.78
N PHE A 19 -0.11 -3.23 11.91
CA PHE A 19 0.13 -4.59 11.45
C PHE A 19 0.63 -5.51 12.56
N GLU A 20 1.62 -5.07 13.36
CA GLU A 20 2.11 -5.82 14.52
C GLU A 20 1.00 -6.04 15.55
N PHE A 21 0.18 -5.02 15.81
CA PHE A 21 -0.97 -5.18 16.69
C PHE A 21 -1.98 -6.18 16.14
N ALA A 22 -2.33 -6.10 14.87
CA ALA A 22 -3.26 -7.03 14.24
C ALA A 22 -2.75 -8.48 14.31
N MET A 23 -1.46 -8.71 14.01
CA MET A 23 -0.89 -10.05 13.94
C MET A 23 -0.57 -10.68 15.29
N ASP A 24 -0.08 -9.91 16.26
CA ASP A 24 0.47 -10.43 17.50
C ASP A 24 -0.20 -9.88 18.77
N ARG A 25 -1.09 -8.91 18.63
CA ARG A 25 -1.67 -8.17 19.76
C ARG A 25 -0.58 -7.51 20.63
N THR A 26 0.56 -7.16 20.04
CA THR A 26 1.65 -6.46 20.72
C THR A 26 1.56 -4.95 20.50
N GLY A 27 1.97 -4.18 21.50
CA GLY A 27 1.91 -2.72 21.45
C GLY A 27 0.57 -2.12 21.90
N SER A 28 0.43 -0.81 21.72
CA SER A 28 -0.80 -0.09 21.99
C SER A 28 -1.77 -0.22 20.82
N HIS A 29 -3.07 -0.25 21.10
CA HIS A 29 -4.08 -0.22 20.04
C HIS A 29 -3.92 1.05 19.21
N PRO A 30 -3.75 0.93 17.88
CA PRO A 30 -3.43 2.08 17.01
C PRO A 30 -4.63 3.00 16.72
N GLY A 31 -5.77 2.81 17.38
CA GLY A 31 -7.02 3.52 17.08
C GLY A 31 -7.71 2.95 15.84
N ASP A 32 -8.46 3.80 15.15
CA ASP A 32 -9.16 3.44 13.91
C ASP A 32 -8.14 3.32 12.78
N HIS A 33 -7.80 2.08 12.42
CA HIS A 33 -6.82 1.79 11.37
C HIS A 33 -7.32 0.64 10.49
N LEU A 34 -7.34 0.84 9.18
CA LEU A 34 -7.91 -0.09 8.20
C LEU A 34 -7.34 -1.52 8.29
N ILE A 35 -6.06 -1.69 8.64
CA ILE A 35 -5.45 -3.02 8.83
C ILE A 35 -6.08 -3.74 10.03
N VAL A 36 -6.34 -3.00 11.12
CA VAL A 36 -6.96 -3.58 12.33
C VAL A 36 -8.41 -3.91 12.06
N GLU A 37 -9.15 -3.00 11.44
CA GLU A 37 -10.55 -3.21 11.03
C GLU A 37 -10.68 -4.42 10.10
N ALA A 38 -9.84 -4.51 9.07
CA ALA A 38 -9.85 -5.65 8.15
C ALA A 38 -9.53 -6.97 8.87
N HIS A 39 -8.54 -6.97 9.75
CA HIS A 39 -8.20 -8.16 10.53
C HIS A 39 -9.37 -8.60 11.43
N GLU A 40 -10.01 -7.66 12.14
CA GLU A 40 -11.16 -7.98 12.99
C GLU A 40 -12.36 -8.46 12.17
N PHE A 41 -12.62 -7.80 11.03
CA PHE A 41 -13.68 -8.23 10.11
C PHE A 41 -13.46 -9.68 9.67
N PHE A 42 -12.33 -10.00 9.09
CA PHE A 42 -12.06 -11.37 8.65
C PHE A 42 -12.04 -12.38 9.79
N ARG A 43 -11.53 -12.01 10.94
CA ARG A 43 -11.54 -12.88 12.12
C ARG A 43 -12.96 -13.20 12.56
N THR A 44 -13.83 -12.21 12.55
CA THR A 44 -15.25 -12.37 12.93
C THR A 44 -15.99 -13.20 11.90
N GLU A 45 -15.87 -12.85 10.62
CA GLU A 45 -16.56 -13.57 9.54
C GLU A 45 -16.13 -15.04 9.44
N VAL A 46 -14.83 -15.30 9.52
CA VAL A 46 -14.31 -16.68 9.54
C VAL A 46 -14.80 -17.42 10.78
N GLY A 47 -14.81 -16.77 11.96
CA GLY A 47 -15.32 -17.35 13.18
C GLY A 47 -16.79 -17.71 13.07
N ASN A 48 -17.64 -16.78 12.66
CA ASN A 48 -19.07 -16.98 12.45
C ASN A 48 -19.34 -18.14 11.47
N TRP A 49 -18.62 -18.13 10.35
CA TRP A 49 -18.77 -19.19 9.36
C TRP A 49 -18.35 -20.56 9.90
N LEU A 50 -17.25 -20.65 10.65
CA LEU A 50 -16.80 -21.90 11.29
C LEU A 50 -17.80 -22.40 12.35
N GLU A 51 -18.41 -21.51 13.10
CA GLU A 51 -19.46 -21.85 14.09
C GLU A 51 -20.80 -22.19 13.44
N GLY A 52 -20.96 -21.91 12.14
CA GLY A 52 -22.19 -22.18 11.40
C GLY A 52 -23.26 -21.10 11.60
N VAL A 53 -22.82 -19.88 11.91
CA VAL A 53 -23.70 -18.71 11.90
C VAL A 53 -24.01 -18.36 10.46
N VAL A 54 -25.30 -18.38 10.11
CA VAL A 54 -25.81 -18.07 8.77
C VAL A 54 -26.96 -17.08 8.87
N ASP A 55 -27.28 -16.39 7.78
CA ASP A 55 -28.40 -15.48 7.71
C ASP A 55 -29.75 -16.21 7.87
N GLU A 56 -30.80 -15.48 8.25
CA GLU A 56 -32.14 -16.04 8.43
C GLU A 56 -32.61 -16.75 7.14
N GLY A 57 -32.86 -18.05 7.25
CA GLY A 57 -33.34 -18.88 6.13
C GLY A 57 -32.26 -19.64 5.38
N GLU A 58 -30.99 -19.51 5.78
CA GLU A 58 -29.89 -20.32 5.27
C GLU A 58 -29.55 -21.47 6.21
N GLU A 59 -29.03 -22.57 5.69
CA GLU A 59 -28.51 -23.69 6.48
C GLU A 59 -26.97 -23.66 6.43
N ALA A 60 -26.33 -23.87 7.58
CA ALA A 60 -24.88 -23.96 7.63
C ALA A 60 -24.38 -25.18 6.83
N ALA A 61 -23.36 -24.96 6.03
CA ALA A 61 -22.76 -26.00 5.18
C ALA A 61 -22.02 -27.04 6.02
N GLY A 62 -22.62 -28.21 6.22
CA GLY A 62 -22.01 -29.32 6.96
C GLY A 62 -21.79 -29.06 8.44
N ASP A 63 -21.02 -29.93 9.08
CA ASP A 63 -20.60 -29.72 10.48
C ASP A 63 -19.34 -28.83 10.56
N GLU A 64 -18.96 -28.46 11.79
CA GLU A 64 -17.77 -27.62 12.03
C GLU A 64 -16.50 -28.23 11.43
N GLN A 65 -16.32 -29.52 11.48
CA GLN A 65 -15.15 -30.21 10.97
C GLN A 65 -15.08 -30.15 9.44
N ALA A 66 -16.23 -30.27 8.78
CA ALA A 66 -16.34 -30.10 7.33
C ALA A 66 -16.03 -28.65 6.91
N ARG A 67 -16.50 -27.64 7.67
CA ARG A 67 -16.21 -26.23 7.41
C ARG A 67 -14.73 -25.91 7.60
N VAL A 68 -14.09 -26.42 8.67
CA VAL A 68 -12.64 -26.28 8.89
C VAL A 68 -11.86 -26.90 7.73
N ALA A 69 -12.23 -28.11 7.28
CA ALA A 69 -11.58 -28.76 6.14
C ALA A 69 -11.74 -27.97 4.84
N ALA A 70 -12.93 -27.43 4.58
CA ALA A 70 -13.21 -26.62 3.40
C ALA A 70 -12.41 -25.31 3.40
N LEU A 71 -12.32 -24.62 4.55
CA LEU A 71 -11.51 -23.41 4.66
C LEU A 71 -10.02 -23.73 4.44
N ALA A 72 -9.52 -24.79 5.02
CA ALA A 72 -8.14 -25.24 4.83
C ALA A 72 -7.85 -25.55 3.34
N ASP A 73 -8.77 -26.23 2.64
CA ASP A 73 -8.63 -26.50 1.20
C ASP A 73 -8.59 -25.20 0.39
N VAL A 74 -9.47 -24.23 0.68
CA VAL A 74 -9.47 -22.94 -0.01
C VAL A 74 -8.14 -22.22 0.19
N VAL A 75 -7.68 -22.09 1.43
CA VAL A 75 -6.44 -21.36 1.75
C VAL A 75 -5.20 -22.04 1.15
N GLN A 76 -5.14 -23.37 1.19
CA GLN A 76 -3.95 -24.10 0.74
C GLN A 76 -3.93 -24.40 -0.75
N SER A 77 -5.11 -24.57 -1.39
CA SER A 77 -5.19 -25.11 -2.73
C SER A 77 -5.88 -24.21 -3.76
N ARG A 78 -6.63 -23.20 -3.32
CA ARG A 78 -7.44 -22.35 -4.21
C ARG A 78 -7.08 -20.87 -4.16
N LEU A 79 -6.35 -20.42 -3.16
CA LEU A 79 -5.80 -19.08 -3.13
C LEU A 79 -4.42 -19.08 -3.80
N TYR A 80 -4.31 -18.29 -4.87
CA TYR A 80 -3.06 -18.12 -5.60
C TYR A 80 -2.54 -16.71 -5.41
N VAL A 81 -1.26 -16.62 -5.07
CA VAL A 81 -0.54 -15.34 -4.98
C VAL A 81 0.50 -15.30 -6.09
N VAL A 82 0.47 -14.25 -6.87
CA VAL A 82 1.51 -13.99 -7.87
C VAL A 82 2.59 -13.14 -7.22
N ALA A 83 3.80 -13.71 -7.12
CA ALA A 83 4.98 -12.97 -6.67
C ALA A 83 5.78 -12.51 -7.90
N ILE A 84 5.93 -11.20 -8.06
CA ILE A 84 6.73 -10.60 -9.12
C ILE A 84 8.01 -10.08 -8.47
N ASN A 85 9.13 -10.75 -8.78
CA ASN A 85 10.43 -10.29 -8.32
C ASN A 85 10.99 -9.29 -9.34
N LEU A 86 11.08 -8.04 -8.95
CA LEU A 86 11.66 -6.99 -9.77
C LEU A 86 13.20 -7.08 -9.71
N THR A 87 13.83 -7.01 -10.85
CA THR A 87 15.29 -6.93 -10.97
C THR A 87 15.70 -5.50 -11.26
N GLY A 88 16.96 -5.12 -11.03
CA GLY A 88 17.42 -3.76 -11.26
C GLY A 88 17.38 -3.29 -12.74
N HIS A 89 16.91 -4.14 -13.65
CA HIS A 89 16.71 -3.82 -15.07
C HIS A 89 15.23 -3.71 -15.45
N ASP A 90 14.33 -4.10 -14.55
CA ASP A 90 12.90 -3.98 -14.80
C ASP A 90 12.46 -2.53 -14.56
N ASP A 91 11.58 -2.04 -15.38
CA ASP A 91 10.95 -0.75 -15.18
C ASP A 91 9.83 -0.92 -14.13
N ASP A 92 10.22 -0.74 -12.88
CA ASP A 92 9.33 -0.89 -11.70
C ASP A 92 8.04 -0.07 -11.91
N GLN A 93 8.13 1.06 -12.60
CA GLN A 93 7.02 1.95 -12.85
C GLN A 93 6.01 1.34 -13.84
N VAL A 94 6.47 0.79 -14.95
CA VAL A 94 5.59 0.17 -15.95
C VAL A 94 4.85 -1.02 -15.35
N ILE A 95 5.54 -1.81 -14.52
CA ILE A 95 4.93 -2.95 -13.83
C ILE A 95 3.89 -2.46 -12.81
N PHE A 96 4.23 -1.45 -12.02
CA PHE A 96 3.29 -0.85 -11.06
C PHE A 96 2.07 -0.22 -11.74
N GLU A 97 2.25 0.52 -12.81
CA GLU A 97 1.15 1.13 -13.56
C GLU A 97 0.24 0.06 -14.16
N THR A 98 0.81 -0.99 -14.74
CA THR A 98 0.04 -2.10 -15.33
C THR A 98 -0.74 -2.90 -14.28
N LEU A 99 -0.18 -3.09 -13.09
CA LEU A 99 -0.85 -3.79 -11.99
C LEU A 99 -1.94 -2.92 -11.34
N ASN A 100 -1.74 -1.62 -11.26
CA ASN A 100 -2.69 -0.67 -10.68
C ASN A 100 -3.84 -0.25 -11.61
N ASP A 101 -3.79 -0.61 -12.91
CA ASP A 101 -4.85 -0.30 -13.88
C ASP A 101 -6.22 -0.96 -13.52
N ARG A 102 -6.22 -1.89 -12.56
CA ARG A 102 -7.42 -2.56 -12.02
C ARG A 102 -7.79 -2.18 -10.58
N GLY A 103 -7.05 -1.26 -9.96
CA GLY A 103 -7.25 -0.81 -8.57
C GLY A 103 -7.32 0.71 -8.45
N THR A 104 -7.16 1.23 -7.22
CA THR A 104 -6.97 2.67 -7.01
C THR A 104 -5.57 3.04 -7.48
N PRO A 105 -5.42 3.90 -8.51
CA PRO A 105 -4.11 4.27 -9.02
C PRO A 105 -3.25 4.90 -7.92
N LEU A 106 -2.00 4.44 -7.79
CA LEU A 106 -1.04 5.11 -6.93
C LEU A 106 -0.67 6.47 -7.51
N LEU A 107 -0.68 7.48 -6.66
CA LEU A 107 -0.22 8.80 -7.06
C LEU A 107 1.28 8.77 -7.35
N LYS A 108 1.71 9.52 -8.35
CA LYS A 108 3.14 9.69 -8.62
C LYS A 108 3.89 10.25 -7.40
N ALA A 109 3.20 11.07 -6.61
CA ALA A 109 3.67 11.57 -5.34
C ALA A 109 4.00 10.45 -4.33
N ASP A 110 3.17 9.41 -4.25
CA ASP A 110 3.42 8.29 -3.33
C ASP A 110 4.63 7.46 -3.77
N LEU A 111 4.81 7.28 -5.07
CA LEU A 111 6.01 6.62 -5.62
C LEU A 111 7.28 7.42 -5.31
N ILE A 112 7.25 8.73 -5.50
CA ILE A 112 8.35 9.64 -5.18
C ILE A 112 8.65 9.61 -3.68
N LYS A 113 7.63 9.70 -2.83
CA LYS A 113 7.74 9.60 -1.38
C LYS A 113 8.47 8.31 -0.99
N ASN A 114 7.97 7.18 -1.43
CA ASN A 114 8.53 5.87 -1.11
C ASN A 114 10.00 5.75 -1.57
N TRP A 115 10.30 6.23 -2.78
CA TRP A 115 11.67 6.21 -3.30
C TRP A 115 12.62 7.09 -2.46
N ILE A 116 12.20 8.30 -2.08
CA ILE A 116 13.00 9.18 -1.22
C ILE A 116 13.32 8.49 0.11
N PHE A 117 12.31 7.88 0.75
CA PHE A 117 12.49 7.18 2.02
C PHE A 117 13.42 5.97 1.87
N GLN A 118 13.25 5.18 0.79
CA GLN A 118 14.10 4.04 0.52
C GLN A 118 15.57 4.45 0.34
N VAL A 119 15.83 5.49 -0.43
CA VAL A 119 17.20 6.03 -0.60
C VAL A 119 17.75 6.55 0.74
N GLY A 120 16.93 7.26 1.51
CA GLY A 120 17.32 7.73 2.84
C GLY A 120 17.74 6.57 3.78
N GLU A 121 16.99 5.47 3.77
CA GLU A 121 17.35 4.26 4.53
C GLU A 121 18.68 3.66 4.09
N GLN A 122 18.92 3.60 2.77
CA GLN A 122 20.17 3.06 2.24
C GLN A 122 21.40 3.85 2.68
N VAL A 123 21.25 5.16 2.85
CA VAL A 123 22.32 6.05 3.34
C VAL A 123 22.29 6.24 4.86
N HIS A 124 21.48 5.47 5.59
CA HIS A 124 21.35 5.50 7.05
C HIS A 124 20.91 6.87 7.59
N ALA A 125 20.12 7.63 6.82
CA ALA A 125 19.55 8.88 7.30
C ALA A 125 18.43 8.62 8.33
N ASP A 126 18.18 9.62 9.19
CA ASP A 126 17.04 9.61 10.12
C ASP A 126 15.73 9.87 9.37
N VAL A 127 15.24 8.84 8.66
CA VAL A 127 14.03 8.94 7.85
C VAL A 127 12.74 8.90 8.69
N ASP A 128 12.82 8.55 9.98
CA ASP A 128 11.63 8.44 10.84
C ASP A 128 10.97 9.80 11.11
N SER A 129 11.77 10.87 11.11
CA SER A 129 11.26 12.24 11.27
C SER A 129 10.74 12.89 9.97
N TRP A 130 11.03 12.29 8.80
CA TRP A 130 10.74 12.91 7.50
C TRP A 130 9.26 13.02 7.15
N PRO A 131 8.39 12.04 7.51
CA PRO A 131 6.96 12.16 7.24
C PRO A 131 6.37 13.45 7.82
N GLU A 132 6.61 13.70 9.10
CA GLU A 132 6.08 14.87 9.79
C GLU A 132 6.79 16.17 9.37
N LYS A 133 8.09 16.12 9.18
CA LYS A 133 8.90 17.31 8.94
C LYS A 133 8.81 17.84 7.51
N TYR A 134 8.68 16.96 6.52
CA TYR A 134 8.82 17.33 5.11
C TYR A 134 7.64 16.94 4.24
N TRP A 135 6.78 16.02 4.69
CA TRP A 135 5.74 15.46 3.85
C TRP A 135 4.31 15.67 4.36
N ALA A 136 4.12 15.96 5.65
CA ALA A 136 2.80 16.08 6.25
C ALA A 136 1.88 17.05 5.50
N ASP A 137 2.41 18.21 5.08
CA ASP A 137 1.65 19.19 4.33
C ASP A 137 1.13 18.64 2.98
N PHE A 138 1.87 17.73 2.34
CA PHE A 138 1.50 17.11 1.07
C PHE A 138 0.54 15.92 1.23
N ASP A 139 0.40 15.37 2.43
CA ASP A 139 -0.60 14.36 2.75
C ASP A 139 -1.98 14.95 3.06
N ASP A 140 -2.12 16.30 3.11
CA ASP A 140 -3.40 16.98 3.24
C ASP A 140 -4.35 16.62 2.07
N THR A 141 -5.64 16.49 2.39
CA THR A 141 -6.69 16.12 1.43
C THR A 141 -6.73 17.04 0.23
N TRP A 142 -6.46 18.33 0.41
CA TRP A 142 -6.44 19.30 -0.68
C TRP A 142 -5.43 18.93 -1.78
N TRP A 143 -4.26 18.43 -1.40
CA TRP A 143 -3.25 17.98 -2.36
C TRP A 143 -3.65 16.70 -3.07
N ARG A 144 -4.38 15.85 -2.38
CA ARG A 144 -4.84 14.55 -2.88
C ARG A 144 -6.08 14.64 -3.75
N ASP A 145 -6.87 15.71 -3.59
CA ASP A 145 -8.05 15.95 -4.41
C ASP A 145 -7.70 16.00 -5.90
N GLU A 146 -8.55 15.37 -6.70
CA GLU A 146 -8.43 15.39 -8.15
C GLU A 146 -9.06 16.63 -8.74
N ILE A 147 -8.38 17.20 -9.71
CA ILE A 147 -8.88 18.31 -10.53
C ILE A 147 -8.81 17.97 -12.01
N THR A 148 -9.69 18.54 -12.79
CA THR A 148 -9.72 18.34 -14.24
C THR A 148 -8.60 19.15 -14.89
N GLN A 149 -7.66 18.46 -15.55
CA GLN A 149 -6.66 19.05 -16.40
C GLN A 149 -6.86 18.59 -17.85
N GLY A 150 -7.43 19.43 -18.68
CA GLY A 150 -7.84 19.04 -20.03
C GLY A 150 -8.95 17.97 -20.01
N ARG A 151 -8.62 16.74 -20.41
CA ARG A 151 -9.55 15.59 -20.42
C ARG A 151 -9.28 14.57 -19.31
N HIS A 152 -8.31 14.83 -18.46
CA HIS A 152 -7.88 13.89 -17.41
C HIS A 152 -8.17 14.46 -16.02
N LEU A 153 -8.57 13.56 -15.10
CA LEU A 153 -8.59 13.84 -13.67
C LEU A 153 -7.21 13.51 -13.10
N ARG A 154 -6.66 14.42 -12.33
CA ARG A 154 -5.33 14.27 -11.72
C ARG A 154 -5.29 14.94 -10.36
N SER A 155 -4.58 14.34 -9.41
CA SER A 155 -4.37 14.96 -8.12
C SER A 155 -3.55 16.27 -8.25
N ARG A 156 -3.83 17.23 -7.38
CA ARG A 156 -3.08 18.50 -7.37
C ARG A 156 -1.59 18.27 -7.13
N ILE A 157 -1.25 17.31 -6.28
CA ILE A 157 0.15 17.01 -5.98
C ILE A 157 0.91 16.47 -7.20
N ASP A 158 0.29 15.59 -8.01
CA ASP A 158 0.94 15.07 -9.21
C ASP A 158 1.16 16.16 -10.28
N ILE A 159 0.19 17.07 -10.41
CA ILE A 159 0.32 18.24 -11.29
C ILE A 159 1.44 19.16 -10.79
N PHE A 160 1.48 19.43 -9.49
CA PHE A 160 2.54 20.24 -8.88
C PHE A 160 3.91 19.64 -9.10
N LEU A 161 4.08 18.34 -8.84
CA LEU A 161 5.37 17.66 -9.02
C LEU A 161 5.83 17.67 -10.48
N GLN A 162 4.92 17.47 -11.43
CA GLN A 162 5.24 17.58 -12.86
C GLN A 162 5.75 18.97 -13.22
N TYR A 163 5.05 20.03 -12.83
CA TYR A 163 5.46 21.40 -13.15
C TYR A 163 6.74 21.79 -12.41
N TRP A 164 6.88 21.40 -11.15
CA TRP A 164 8.09 21.62 -10.38
C TRP A 164 9.31 20.98 -11.07
N LEU A 165 9.16 19.73 -11.50
CA LEU A 165 10.24 19.00 -12.17
C LEU A 165 10.57 19.60 -13.55
N THR A 166 9.56 19.98 -14.33
CA THR A 166 9.71 20.71 -15.60
C THR A 166 10.53 21.99 -15.40
N MET A 167 10.20 22.78 -14.37
CA MET A 167 10.97 23.99 -14.05
C MET A 167 12.42 23.68 -13.66
N ARG A 168 12.65 22.63 -12.89
CA ARG A 168 14.00 22.25 -12.44
C ARG A 168 14.87 21.72 -13.57
N ARG A 169 14.31 20.92 -14.44
CA ARG A 169 15.02 20.36 -15.58
C ARG A 169 15.13 21.33 -16.75
N ARG A 170 14.25 22.33 -16.83
CA ARG A 170 14.09 23.26 -17.97
C ARG A 170 13.70 22.54 -19.27
N GLU A 171 13.05 21.40 -19.14
CA GLU A 171 12.55 20.55 -20.22
C GLU A 171 11.16 20.07 -19.82
N GLU A 172 10.29 19.88 -20.81
CA GLU A 172 8.94 19.37 -20.57
C GLU A 172 9.02 17.93 -20.03
N VAL A 173 8.32 17.69 -18.93
CA VAL A 173 8.18 16.36 -18.33
C VAL A 173 6.77 15.86 -18.57
N LEU A 174 6.64 14.72 -19.23
CA LEU A 174 5.35 14.10 -19.49
C LEU A 174 4.77 13.52 -18.21
N THR A 175 3.44 13.46 -18.12
CA THR A 175 2.71 13.01 -16.92
C THR A 175 3.10 11.62 -16.45
N ASP A 176 3.22 10.68 -17.37
CA ASP A 176 3.60 9.30 -17.14
C ASP A 176 5.08 9.12 -16.82
N GLU A 177 5.90 10.09 -17.11
CA GLU A 177 7.35 10.05 -16.88
C GLU A 177 7.80 10.73 -15.58
N VAL A 178 6.89 11.38 -14.84
CA VAL A 178 7.24 12.21 -13.67
C VAL A 178 8.10 11.46 -12.66
N PHE A 179 7.76 10.23 -12.32
CA PHE A 179 8.55 9.45 -11.36
C PHE A 179 9.95 9.13 -11.89
N ARG A 180 10.06 8.61 -13.11
CA ARG A 180 11.35 8.27 -13.74
C ARG A 180 12.26 9.50 -13.85
N GLU A 181 11.70 10.61 -14.29
CA GLU A 181 12.43 11.85 -14.45
C GLU A 181 12.84 12.46 -13.10
N PHE A 182 12.00 12.30 -12.06
CA PHE A 182 12.36 12.68 -10.69
C PHE A 182 13.54 11.85 -10.18
N VAL A 183 13.48 10.53 -10.32
CA VAL A 183 14.57 9.63 -9.92
C VAL A 183 15.88 9.99 -10.63
N THR A 184 15.80 10.29 -11.93
CA THR A 184 16.97 10.72 -12.72
C THR A 184 17.54 12.06 -12.25
N TYR A 185 16.65 13.01 -11.92
CA TYR A 185 17.04 14.32 -11.40
C TYR A 185 17.66 14.25 -10.00
N ALA A 186 17.14 13.38 -9.15
CA ALA A 186 17.54 13.27 -7.73
C ALA A 186 18.72 12.31 -7.49
N LYS A 187 19.10 11.49 -8.47
CA LYS A 187 20.31 10.69 -8.36
C LYS A 187 21.54 11.62 -8.36
N PRO A 188 22.49 11.40 -7.41
CA PRO A 188 23.72 12.17 -7.35
C PRO A 188 24.61 11.96 -8.55
#